data_12402d0ee3c241cf1114ccf977c0ca88
#
_entry.id   12402d0ee3c241cf1114ccf977c0ca88
#
_cell.length_a   1.000
_cell.length_b   1.000
_cell.length_c   1.000
_cell.angle_alpha   90.00
_cell.angle_beta   90.00
_cell.angle_gamma   90.00
#
_symmetry.space_group_name_H-M   'P 1'
#
loop_
_entity.id
_entity.type
_entity.pdbx_description
1 polymer ?
#
loop_
_entity_poly.entity_id
_entity_poly.type
_entity_poly.pdbx_seq_one_letter_code
_entity_poly.pdbx_strand_id
1 'polypeptide(L)'
;MGQSGQEKTEQPTAKKRRDARKEGNIFQSRDVATVVILAGIFFGIRIWLPFIYGQMKNYMTWVIDGAARSSEDMLSASLVFVTLSVFLKCALPLLVLALFLGVVSHGVQTRFNVSFKSIRPKWNRLNPLSGIKRLFSMKNAVELVKNSIKITLLLVLLYNIMKRDLQPMASMIDMNPAASAAYMMKMLFDLLIRVCIAFMVIAFGDYLYQRWEYEKELRMTKQEVKDEYKQTEGNPEIKNRIKSLQRQMASSRMMQKVPQADVIIRNPTHVAIALKYDPDHDNAPVVLAKGLDELALRIVKVGEENNVYTIENKPLARAMYNSCELDRPIPSEFYTAVAEILVYLYKQDNGKNKDKK
;
A
#
# COMPACT_ATOMS: atom_id res chain seq x y z
N MET A 1 -7.13 -1.47 -26.11
CA MET A 1 -7.08 0.00 -26.00
C MET A 1 -5.67 0.39 -25.67
N GLY A 2 -5.02 1.14 -26.54
CA GLY A 2 -3.59 1.43 -26.51
C GLY A 2 -3.21 2.25 -25.28
N GLN A 3 -2.29 1.72 -24.49
CA GLN A 3 -1.56 2.51 -23.53
C GLN A 3 -0.75 3.54 -24.32
N SER A 4 -1.09 4.81 -24.16
CA SER A 4 -0.34 5.94 -24.66
C SER A 4 1.13 5.76 -24.32
N GLY A 5 2.02 5.94 -25.32
CA GLY A 5 3.46 5.75 -25.23
C GLY A 5 4.19 6.74 -24.30
N GLN A 6 3.62 7.05 -23.14
CA GLN A 6 4.30 7.83 -22.11
C GLN A 6 5.26 6.93 -21.34
N GLU A 7 6.53 7.28 -21.39
CA GLU A 7 7.56 6.58 -20.64
C GLU A 7 7.31 6.67 -19.12
N LYS A 8 7.45 5.54 -18.43
CA LYS A 8 7.34 5.44 -16.98
C LYS A 8 8.63 5.93 -16.33
N THR A 9 8.71 7.22 -16.09
CA THR A 9 9.92 7.88 -15.53
C THR A 9 9.82 8.14 -14.04
N GLU A 10 8.60 8.29 -13.50
CA GLU A 10 8.38 8.68 -12.10
C GLU A 10 8.53 7.51 -11.13
N GLN A 11 8.98 7.81 -9.91
CA GLN A 11 9.09 6.81 -8.86
C GLN A 11 7.70 6.37 -8.36
N PRO A 12 7.53 5.10 -7.96
CA PRO A 12 6.26 4.62 -7.45
C PRO A 12 5.89 5.27 -6.11
N THR A 13 4.64 5.68 -5.99
CA THR A 13 4.08 6.21 -4.75
C THR A 13 3.97 5.14 -3.66
N ALA A 14 3.76 5.57 -2.40
CA ALA A 14 3.54 4.65 -1.28
C ALA A 14 2.24 3.81 -1.46
N LYS A 15 1.23 4.38 -2.12
CA LYS A 15 -0.03 3.68 -2.44
C LYS A 15 0.22 2.61 -3.50
N LYS A 16 0.91 2.93 -4.60
CA LYS A 16 1.28 1.98 -5.66
C LYS A 16 2.05 0.79 -5.10
N ARG A 17 3.03 1.03 -4.21
CA ARG A 17 3.80 -0.03 -3.53
C ARG A 17 2.91 -0.91 -2.64
N ARG A 18 1.95 -0.33 -1.91
CA ARG A 18 0.98 -1.07 -1.09
C ARG A 18 0.06 -1.94 -1.94
N ASP A 19 -0.46 -1.39 -3.03
CA ASP A 19 -1.39 -2.09 -3.91
C ASP A 19 -0.70 -3.24 -4.64
N ALA A 20 0.55 -3.04 -5.12
CA ALA A 20 1.38 -4.11 -5.66
C ALA A 20 1.57 -5.25 -4.65
N ARG A 21 1.85 -4.95 -3.37
CA ARG A 21 1.95 -5.97 -2.32
C ARG A 21 0.64 -6.72 -2.08
N LYS A 22 -0.51 -6.02 -2.05
CA LYS A 22 -1.83 -6.66 -1.91
C LYS A 22 -2.14 -7.59 -3.09
N GLU A 23 -1.63 -7.28 -4.27
CA GLU A 23 -1.79 -8.11 -5.48
C GLU A 23 -0.80 -9.27 -5.53
N GLY A 24 0.13 -9.36 -4.57
CA GLY A 24 1.15 -10.39 -4.52
C GLY A 24 2.35 -10.12 -5.45
N ASN A 25 2.45 -8.91 -6.01
CA ASN A 25 3.64 -8.47 -6.73
C ASN A 25 4.64 -7.90 -5.71
N ILE A 26 5.58 -8.76 -5.30
CA ILE A 26 6.55 -8.50 -4.25
C ILE A 26 7.95 -8.77 -4.78
N PHE A 27 8.90 -7.97 -4.33
CA PHE A 27 10.31 -8.24 -4.58
C PHE A 27 10.74 -9.56 -3.95
N GLN A 28 11.37 -10.43 -4.72
CA GLN A 28 11.91 -11.70 -4.26
C GLN A 28 13.03 -12.18 -5.21
N SER A 29 14.20 -12.50 -4.66
CA SER A 29 15.25 -13.24 -5.37
C SER A 29 15.19 -14.71 -4.97
N ARG A 30 14.94 -15.57 -5.95
CA ARG A 30 14.93 -17.03 -5.77
C ARG A 30 16.32 -17.57 -5.48
N ASP A 31 17.34 -16.99 -6.09
CA ASP A 31 18.73 -17.43 -5.95
C ASP A 31 19.23 -17.24 -4.52
N VAL A 32 18.91 -16.11 -3.89
CA VAL A 32 19.23 -15.87 -2.47
C VAL A 32 18.57 -16.92 -1.59
N ALA A 33 17.28 -17.21 -1.80
CA ALA A 33 16.59 -18.23 -1.03
C ALA A 33 17.24 -19.61 -1.21
N THR A 34 17.57 -19.98 -2.44
CA THR A 34 18.23 -21.25 -2.76
C THR A 34 19.58 -21.38 -2.05
N VAL A 35 20.41 -20.32 -2.08
CA VAL A 35 21.73 -20.35 -1.42
C VAL A 35 21.59 -20.45 0.10
N VAL A 36 20.65 -19.73 0.70
CA VAL A 36 20.40 -19.80 2.17
C VAL A 36 19.96 -21.21 2.56
N ILE A 37 19.02 -21.80 1.81
CA ILE A 37 18.51 -23.14 2.10
C ILE A 37 19.65 -24.17 1.90
N LEU A 38 20.38 -24.08 0.80
CA LEU A 38 21.48 -24.99 0.48
C LEU A 38 22.55 -24.95 1.58
N ALA A 39 23.06 -23.74 1.88
CA ALA A 39 24.08 -23.57 2.92
C ALA A 39 23.58 -24.06 4.29
N GLY A 40 22.35 -23.71 4.66
CA GLY A 40 21.77 -24.12 5.95
C GLY A 40 21.58 -25.63 6.06
N ILE A 41 21.14 -26.32 4.98
CA ILE A 41 21.04 -27.78 4.96
C ILE A 41 22.43 -28.42 5.09
N PHE A 42 23.45 -27.91 4.41
CA PHE A 42 24.82 -28.43 4.52
C PHE A 42 25.39 -28.28 5.92
N PHE A 43 25.25 -27.12 6.54
CA PHE A 43 25.64 -26.96 7.93
C PHE A 43 24.83 -27.87 8.86
N GLY A 44 23.53 -28.03 8.60
CA GLY A 44 22.66 -28.95 9.31
C GLY A 44 23.14 -30.41 9.19
N ILE A 45 23.46 -30.87 7.99
CA ILE A 45 24.02 -32.22 7.77
C ILE A 45 25.32 -32.40 8.53
N ARG A 46 26.24 -31.42 8.46
CA ARG A 46 27.53 -31.48 9.15
C ARG A 46 27.36 -31.66 10.67
N ILE A 47 26.43 -30.95 11.27
CA ILE A 47 26.13 -31.05 12.73
C ILE A 47 25.44 -32.36 13.05
N TRP A 48 24.51 -32.82 12.18
CA TRP A 48 23.69 -34.00 12.43
C TRP A 48 24.37 -35.33 12.05
N LEU A 49 25.44 -35.25 11.26
CA LEU A 49 26.16 -36.43 10.71
C LEU A 49 26.62 -37.43 11.77
N PRO A 50 27.20 -37.03 12.94
CA PRO A 50 27.57 -37.97 13.98
C PRO A 50 26.37 -38.74 14.54
N PHE A 51 25.22 -38.09 14.69
CA PHE A 51 23.97 -38.72 15.12
C PHE A 51 23.47 -39.73 14.07
N ILE A 52 23.44 -39.31 12.79
CA ILE A 52 23.04 -40.20 11.67
C ILE A 52 23.93 -41.44 11.66
N TYR A 53 25.26 -41.24 11.75
CA TYR A 53 26.22 -42.36 11.80
C TYR A 53 25.95 -43.32 12.94
N GLY A 54 25.71 -42.79 14.15
CA GLY A 54 25.37 -43.60 15.33
C GLY A 54 24.09 -44.43 15.15
N GLN A 55 23.03 -43.78 14.60
CA GLN A 55 21.76 -44.47 14.34
C GLN A 55 21.93 -45.58 13.28
N MET A 56 22.66 -45.28 12.18
CA MET A 56 22.91 -46.28 11.13
C MET A 56 23.76 -47.43 11.59
N LYS A 57 24.79 -47.18 12.42
CA LYS A 57 25.63 -48.22 13.02
C LYS A 57 24.78 -49.14 13.90
N ASN A 58 24.00 -48.57 14.82
CA ASN A 58 23.14 -49.36 15.71
C ASN A 58 22.09 -50.18 14.93
N TYR A 59 21.51 -49.59 13.90
CA TYR A 59 20.57 -50.28 13.02
C TYR A 59 21.24 -51.46 12.28
N MET A 60 22.42 -51.27 11.69
CA MET A 60 23.16 -52.32 11.01
C MET A 60 23.52 -53.45 11.97
N THR A 61 24.00 -53.14 13.18
CA THR A 61 24.30 -54.16 14.18
C THR A 61 23.04 -54.95 14.53
N TRP A 62 21.91 -54.28 14.75
CA TRP A 62 20.63 -54.92 15.05
C TRP A 62 20.15 -55.84 13.91
N VAL A 63 20.30 -55.44 12.63
CA VAL A 63 19.94 -56.25 11.45
C VAL A 63 20.85 -57.48 11.35
N ILE A 64 22.16 -57.32 11.54
CA ILE A 64 23.13 -58.44 11.49
C ILE A 64 22.87 -59.45 12.60
N ASP A 65 22.66 -58.99 13.82
CA ASP A 65 22.36 -59.84 15.00
C ASP A 65 21.01 -60.56 14.81
N GLY A 66 20.01 -59.89 14.23
CA GLY A 66 18.72 -60.51 13.90
C GLY A 66 18.83 -61.60 12.83
N ALA A 67 19.58 -61.32 11.79
CA ALA A 67 19.84 -62.30 10.73
C ALA A 67 20.59 -63.55 11.22
N ALA A 68 21.43 -63.39 12.21
CA ALA A 68 22.16 -64.51 12.82
C ALA A 68 21.28 -65.40 13.71
N ARG A 69 20.13 -64.92 14.21
CA ARG A 69 19.26 -65.61 15.18
C ARG A 69 18.13 -66.42 14.57
N SER A 70 17.46 -65.93 13.52
CA SER A 70 16.49 -66.68 12.74
C SER A 70 16.02 -65.92 11.49
N SER A 71 15.84 -66.64 10.36
CA SER A 71 15.41 -66.05 9.09
C SER A 71 13.91 -65.72 9.02
N GLU A 72 13.05 -66.28 9.86
CA GLU A 72 11.61 -66.07 9.90
C GLU A 72 11.20 -64.74 10.54
N ASP A 73 11.93 -64.28 11.56
CA ASP A 73 11.65 -63.04 12.25
C ASP A 73 12.08 -61.75 11.50
N MET A 74 12.91 -61.91 10.48
CA MET A 74 13.40 -60.75 9.68
C MET A 74 12.34 -60.11 8.75
N LEU A 75 11.28 -60.86 8.40
CA LEU A 75 10.14 -60.33 7.58
C LEU A 75 8.98 -59.83 8.49
N SER A 76 9.20 -59.70 9.78
CA SER A 76 8.21 -59.32 10.74
C SER A 76 7.88 -57.80 10.69
N ALA A 77 6.72 -57.42 11.19
CA ALA A 77 6.29 -56.04 11.33
C ALA A 77 7.31 -55.17 12.14
N SER A 78 8.11 -55.84 13.01
CA SER A 78 9.17 -55.20 13.80
C SER A 78 10.30 -54.61 12.92
N LEU A 79 10.73 -55.32 11.87
CA LEU A 79 11.75 -54.81 10.92
C LEU A 79 11.26 -53.53 10.25
N VAL A 80 10.03 -53.52 9.74
CA VAL A 80 9.45 -52.35 9.08
C VAL A 80 9.37 -51.17 10.03
N PHE A 81 8.90 -51.41 11.27
CA PHE A 81 8.77 -50.39 12.29
C PHE A 81 10.13 -49.79 12.71
N VAL A 82 11.14 -50.61 12.94
CA VAL A 82 12.50 -50.16 13.31
C VAL A 82 13.12 -49.38 12.17
N THR A 83 13.05 -49.91 10.95
CA THR A 83 13.58 -49.24 9.75
C THR A 83 12.93 -47.84 9.54
N LEU A 84 11.60 -47.78 9.63
CA LEU A 84 10.86 -46.53 9.52
C LEU A 84 11.24 -45.55 10.64
N SER A 85 11.38 -46.04 11.88
CA SER A 85 11.78 -45.21 13.05
C SER A 85 13.17 -44.61 12.87
N VAL A 86 14.14 -45.41 12.42
CA VAL A 86 15.52 -44.94 12.13
C VAL A 86 15.52 -43.94 11.00
N PHE A 87 14.80 -44.22 9.89
CA PHE A 87 14.66 -43.31 8.78
C PHE A 87 14.07 -41.96 9.25
N LEU A 88 12.98 -41.97 9.98
CA LEU A 88 12.36 -40.74 10.51
C LEU A 88 13.30 -39.97 11.45
N LYS A 89 14.00 -40.65 12.37
CA LYS A 89 14.98 -39.99 13.24
C LYS A 89 16.12 -39.33 12.48
N CYS A 90 16.57 -39.90 11.37
CA CYS A 90 17.65 -39.34 10.54
C CYS A 90 17.14 -38.22 9.59
N ALA A 91 15.98 -38.40 8.94
CA ALA A 91 15.50 -37.53 7.88
C ALA A 91 14.65 -36.36 8.42
N LEU A 92 13.80 -36.59 9.44
CA LEU A 92 12.83 -35.58 9.91
C LEU A 92 13.50 -34.26 10.36
N PRO A 93 14.59 -34.25 11.12
CA PRO A 93 15.22 -33.01 11.56
C PRO A 93 15.74 -32.18 10.38
N LEU A 94 16.28 -32.85 9.36
CA LEU A 94 16.76 -32.17 8.14
C LEU A 94 15.60 -31.62 7.31
N LEU A 95 14.49 -32.36 7.22
CA LEU A 95 13.28 -31.89 6.55
C LEU A 95 12.67 -30.68 7.26
N VAL A 96 12.58 -30.72 8.60
CA VAL A 96 12.11 -29.60 9.41
C VAL A 96 13.03 -28.39 9.24
N LEU A 97 14.34 -28.60 9.25
CA LEU A 97 15.32 -27.53 9.00
C LEU A 97 15.13 -26.92 7.59
N ALA A 98 14.98 -27.75 6.56
CA ALA A 98 14.76 -27.29 5.19
C ALA A 98 13.48 -26.47 5.08
N LEU A 99 12.40 -26.92 5.69
CA LEU A 99 11.11 -26.20 5.73
C LEU A 99 11.25 -24.86 6.47
N PHE A 100 11.91 -24.88 7.61
CA PHE A 100 12.15 -23.66 8.41
C PHE A 100 12.98 -22.65 7.62
N LEU A 101 14.09 -23.06 7.03
CA LEU A 101 14.94 -22.20 6.20
C LEU A 101 14.19 -21.67 4.96
N GLY A 102 13.35 -22.50 4.35
CA GLY A 102 12.49 -22.11 3.23
C GLY A 102 11.51 -21.02 3.64
N VAL A 103 10.79 -21.19 4.73
CA VAL A 103 9.84 -20.21 5.25
C VAL A 103 10.55 -18.92 5.66
N VAL A 104 11.66 -19.01 6.37
CA VAL A 104 12.42 -17.83 6.83
C VAL A 104 13.03 -17.07 5.65
N SER A 105 13.71 -17.76 4.70
CA SER A 105 14.37 -17.10 3.59
C SER A 105 13.38 -16.35 2.67
N HIS A 106 12.24 -16.95 2.38
CA HIS A 106 11.17 -16.31 1.62
C HIS A 106 10.43 -15.25 2.45
N GLY A 107 10.11 -15.56 3.71
CA GLY A 107 9.39 -14.67 4.62
C GLY A 107 10.13 -13.36 4.86
N VAL A 108 11.44 -13.42 5.14
CA VAL A 108 12.27 -12.22 5.35
C VAL A 108 12.30 -11.34 4.09
N GLN A 109 12.48 -11.93 2.90
CA GLN A 109 12.49 -11.18 1.64
C GLN A 109 11.14 -10.49 1.37
N THR A 110 10.04 -11.19 1.60
CA THR A 110 8.68 -10.70 1.34
C THR A 110 8.08 -9.91 2.50
N ARG A 111 8.78 -9.81 3.63
CA ARG A 111 8.26 -9.27 4.91
C ARG A 111 7.00 -10.00 5.36
N PHE A 112 6.97 -11.32 5.24
CA PHE A 112 5.85 -12.19 5.58
C PHE A 112 4.51 -11.77 4.95
N ASN A 113 4.55 -11.19 3.74
CA ASN A 113 3.34 -10.75 3.07
C ASN A 113 2.60 -11.94 2.44
N VAL A 114 1.40 -12.22 2.94
CA VAL A 114 0.51 -13.25 2.40
C VAL A 114 -0.60 -12.59 1.59
N SER A 115 -0.67 -12.87 0.28
CA SER A 115 -1.70 -12.35 -0.61
C SER A 115 -2.63 -13.45 -1.11
N PHE A 116 -3.80 -13.55 -0.52
CA PHE A 116 -4.83 -14.49 -0.97
C PHE A 116 -5.37 -14.16 -2.38
N LYS A 117 -5.24 -12.91 -2.82
CA LYS A 117 -5.64 -12.48 -4.17
C LYS A 117 -4.77 -13.11 -5.26
N SER A 118 -3.54 -13.44 -4.94
CA SER A 118 -2.57 -14.11 -5.84
C SER A 118 -2.93 -15.57 -6.13
N ILE A 119 -3.63 -16.24 -5.19
CA ILE A 119 -3.98 -17.67 -5.26
C ILE A 119 -5.22 -17.91 -6.13
N ARG A 120 -6.03 -16.88 -6.39
CA ARG A 120 -7.24 -17.03 -7.21
C ARG A 120 -6.89 -17.46 -8.64
N PRO A 121 -7.57 -18.50 -9.17
CA PRO A 121 -7.33 -18.97 -10.53
C PRO A 121 -7.64 -17.86 -11.54
N LYS A 122 -6.68 -17.59 -12.41
CA LYS A 122 -6.83 -16.60 -13.50
C LYS A 122 -6.89 -17.35 -14.81
N TRP A 123 -8.09 -17.55 -15.35
CA TRP A 123 -8.34 -18.28 -16.59
C TRP A 123 -7.51 -17.79 -17.79
N ASN A 124 -7.20 -16.50 -17.83
CA ASN A 124 -6.35 -15.90 -18.87
C ASN A 124 -4.91 -16.46 -18.86
N ARG A 125 -4.47 -17.12 -17.79
CA ARG A 125 -3.14 -17.76 -17.72
C ARG A 125 -3.11 -19.16 -18.33
N LEU A 126 -4.26 -19.75 -18.62
CA LEU A 126 -4.40 -21.07 -19.20
C LEU A 126 -4.31 -21.06 -20.74
N ASN A 127 -4.25 -19.91 -21.37
CA ASN A 127 -4.14 -19.81 -22.83
C ASN A 127 -2.71 -20.21 -23.27
N PRO A 128 -2.55 -21.33 -24.04
CA PRO A 128 -1.25 -21.86 -24.45
C PRO A 128 -0.49 -20.90 -25.39
N LEU A 129 -1.19 -20.16 -26.25
CA LEU A 129 -0.57 -19.20 -27.17
C LEU A 129 0.12 -18.04 -26.41
N SER A 130 -0.51 -17.58 -25.33
CA SER A 130 0.11 -16.56 -24.46
C SER A 130 1.31 -17.12 -23.70
N GLY A 131 1.28 -18.42 -23.37
CA GLY A 131 2.38 -19.13 -22.73
C GLY A 131 3.61 -19.20 -23.65
N ILE A 132 3.44 -19.60 -24.90
CA ILE A 132 4.53 -19.67 -25.90
C ILE A 132 5.15 -18.28 -26.12
N LYS A 133 4.35 -17.25 -26.34
CA LYS A 133 4.85 -15.87 -26.49
C LYS A 133 5.66 -15.40 -25.28
N ARG A 134 5.29 -15.85 -24.10
CA ARG A 134 5.99 -15.52 -22.85
C ARG A 134 7.33 -16.22 -22.73
N LEU A 135 7.48 -17.44 -23.26
CA LEU A 135 8.76 -18.17 -23.31
C LEU A 135 9.82 -17.39 -24.11
N PHE A 136 9.44 -16.72 -25.19
CA PHE A 136 10.33 -15.91 -26.03
C PHE A 136 10.44 -14.44 -25.57
N SER A 137 10.10 -14.15 -24.32
CA SER A 137 10.27 -12.80 -23.78
C SER A 137 11.72 -12.48 -23.43
N MET A 138 12.14 -11.21 -23.53
CA MET A 138 13.47 -10.75 -23.11
C MET A 138 13.79 -11.12 -21.67
N LYS A 139 12.79 -11.16 -20.80
CA LYS A 139 12.94 -11.60 -19.42
C LYS A 139 13.41 -13.05 -19.32
N ASN A 140 12.76 -13.94 -20.07
CA ASN A 140 13.15 -15.35 -20.10
C ASN A 140 14.52 -15.57 -20.78
N ALA A 141 14.86 -14.77 -21.78
CA ALA A 141 16.20 -14.82 -22.39
C ALA A 141 17.30 -14.47 -21.37
N VAL A 142 17.10 -13.44 -20.55
CA VAL A 142 18.02 -13.07 -19.46
C VAL A 142 18.11 -14.18 -18.41
N GLU A 143 16.98 -14.81 -18.03
CA GLU A 143 16.97 -15.93 -17.09
C GLU A 143 17.71 -17.14 -17.67
N LEU A 144 17.56 -17.44 -18.97
CA LEU A 144 18.26 -18.51 -19.63
C LEU A 144 19.78 -18.28 -19.61
N VAL A 145 20.25 -17.08 -19.93
CA VAL A 145 21.67 -16.72 -19.86
C VAL A 145 22.22 -16.88 -18.45
N LYS A 146 21.50 -16.35 -17.43
CA LYS A 146 21.90 -16.51 -16.02
C LYS A 146 22.01 -17.98 -15.61
N ASN A 147 21.03 -18.79 -15.97
CA ASN A 147 21.05 -20.21 -15.64
C ASN A 147 22.16 -20.96 -16.36
N SER A 148 22.45 -20.61 -17.63
CA SER A 148 23.60 -21.17 -18.38
C SER A 148 24.93 -20.83 -17.71
N ILE A 149 25.10 -19.59 -17.22
CA ILE A 149 26.30 -19.18 -16.48
C ILE A 149 26.44 -20.00 -15.19
N LYS A 150 25.37 -20.25 -14.46
CA LYS A 150 25.37 -21.06 -13.22
C LYS A 150 25.81 -22.51 -13.51
N ILE A 151 25.24 -23.10 -14.56
CA ILE A 151 25.58 -24.48 -14.95
C ILE A 151 27.08 -24.57 -15.37
N THR A 152 27.53 -23.63 -16.21
CA THR A 152 28.91 -23.57 -16.64
C THR A 152 29.87 -23.44 -15.46
N LEU A 153 29.56 -22.53 -14.53
CA LEU A 153 30.39 -22.33 -13.33
C LEU A 153 30.44 -23.60 -12.47
N LEU A 154 29.29 -24.27 -12.28
CA LEU A 154 29.23 -25.53 -11.54
C LEU A 154 30.07 -26.62 -12.22
N LEU A 155 30.01 -26.77 -13.54
CA LEU A 155 30.80 -27.73 -14.30
C LEU A 155 32.30 -27.44 -14.20
N VAL A 156 32.70 -26.15 -14.29
CA VAL A 156 34.10 -25.75 -14.12
C VAL A 156 34.59 -26.05 -12.69
N LEU A 157 33.77 -25.77 -11.66
CA LEU A 157 34.13 -26.11 -10.27
C LEU A 157 34.29 -27.62 -10.08
N LEU A 158 33.35 -28.42 -10.58
CA LEU A 158 33.42 -29.90 -10.52
C LEU A 158 34.68 -30.42 -11.25
N TYR A 159 34.94 -29.93 -12.47
CA TYR A 159 36.11 -30.32 -13.25
C TYR A 159 37.43 -30.02 -12.48
N ASN A 160 37.55 -28.82 -11.93
CA ASN A 160 38.76 -28.43 -11.18
C ASN A 160 38.97 -29.27 -9.92
N ILE A 161 37.88 -29.63 -9.20
CA ILE A 161 37.96 -30.48 -8.03
C ILE A 161 38.31 -31.91 -8.40
N MET A 162 37.64 -32.48 -9.42
CA MET A 162 37.99 -33.82 -9.91
C MET A 162 39.45 -33.90 -10.36
N LYS A 163 39.93 -32.91 -11.12
CA LYS A 163 41.33 -32.86 -11.58
C LYS A 163 42.32 -32.81 -10.40
N ARG A 164 42.02 -32.02 -9.36
CA ARG A 164 42.88 -31.86 -8.18
C ARG A 164 42.89 -33.12 -7.32
N ASP A 165 41.73 -33.75 -7.12
CA ASP A 165 41.53 -34.80 -6.13
C ASP A 165 41.59 -36.22 -6.73
N LEU A 166 41.80 -36.35 -8.06
CA LEU A 166 41.98 -37.66 -8.75
C LEU A 166 43.12 -38.49 -8.14
N GLN A 167 44.29 -37.89 -7.95
CA GLN A 167 45.45 -38.60 -7.43
C GLN A 167 45.26 -38.98 -5.94
N PRO A 168 44.80 -38.09 -5.05
CA PRO A 168 44.41 -38.46 -3.70
C PRO A 168 43.32 -39.53 -3.63
N MET A 169 42.33 -39.49 -4.54
CA MET A 169 41.28 -40.53 -4.60
C MET A 169 41.83 -41.89 -4.95
N ALA A 170 42.80 -41.96 -5.86
CA ALA A 170 43.46 -43.22 -6.20
C ALA A 170 44.21 -43.81 -4.99
N SER A 171 44.85 -42.97 -4.18
CA SER A 171 45.57 -43.41 -2.98
C SER A 171 44.64 -43.86 -1.81
N MET A 172 43.32 -43.62 -1.91
CA MET A 172 42.36 -44.12 -0.92
C MET A 172 42.28 -45.68 -0.89
N ILE A 173 42.63 -46.34 -1.95
CA ILE A 173 42.64 -47.81 -2.07
C ILE A 173 43.59 -48.42 -1.01
N ASP A 174 44.68 -47.71 -0.75
CA ASP A 174 45.70 -48.18 0.20
C ASP A 174 45.45 -47.72 1.65
N MET A 175 44.38 -46.94 1.86
CA MET A 175 44.05 -46.41 3.17
C MET A 175 43.10 -47.34 3.96
N ASN A 176 43.12 -47.22 5.32
CA ASN A 176 42.10 -47.80 6.15
C ASN A 176 40.72 -47.26 5.76
N PRO A 177 39.65 -48.10 5.71
CA PRO A 177 38.29 -47.70 5.37
C PRO A 177 37.78 -46.46 6.10
N ALA A 178 38.09 -46.34 7.39
CA ALA A 178 37.70 -45.18 8.21
C ALA A 178 38.43 -43.90 7.76
N ALA A 179 39.71 -43.98 7.40
CA ALA A 179 40.48 -42.86 6.88
C ALA A 179 39.99 -42.43 5.50
N SER A 180 39.67 -43.38 4.61
CA SER A 180 39.11 -43.13 3.30
C SER A 180 37.74 -42.44 3.39
N ALA A 181 36.87 -42.92 4.28
CA ALA A 181 35.57 -42.29 4.54
C ALA A 181 35.69 -40.84 5.08
N ALA A 182 36.61 -40.60 6.01
CA ALA A 182 36.90 -39.27 6.53
C ALA A 182 37.44 -38.32 5.45
N TYR A 183 38.32 -38.81 4.58
CA TYR A 183 38.83 -38.02 3.45
C TYR A 183 37.74 -37.69 2.44
N MET A 184 36.92 -38.67 2.02
CA MET A 184 35.77 -38.43 1.15
C MET A 184 34.81 -37.37 1.74
N MET A 185 34.54 -37.46 3.03
CA MET A 185 33.67 -36.49 3.70
C MET A 185 34.25 -35.08 3.69
N LYS A 186 35.59 -34.97 3.94
CA LYS A 186 36.31 -33.70 3.83
C LYS A 186 36.20 -33.11 2.42
N MET A 187 36.46 -33.92 1.39
CA MET A 187 36.38 -33.53 -0.01
C MET A 187 34.96 -33.06 -0.37
N LEU A 188 33.92 -33.74 0.06
CA LEU A 188 32.54 -33.33 -0.14
C LEU A 188 32.24 -31.98 0.53
N PHE A 189 32.66 -31.79 1.76
CA PHE A 189 32.47 -30.51 2.45
C PHE A 189 33.23 -29.35 1.79
N ASP A 190 34.48 -29.60 1.32
CA ASP A 190 35.25 -28.59 0.59
C ASP A 190 34.54 -28.19 -0.72
N LEU A 191 34.02 -29.18 -1.47
CA LEU A 191 33.21 -28.95 -2.67
C LEU A 191 32.02 -28.09 -2.36
N LEU A 192 31.25 -28.47 -1.36
CA LEU A 192 30.01 -27.79 -0.96
C LEU A 192 30.26 -26.36 -0.54
N ILE A 193 31.32 -26.08 0.24
CA ILE A 193 31.68 -24.73 0.64
C ILE A 193 32.01 -23.87 -0.58
N ARG A 194 32.79 -24.38 -1.54
CA ARG A 194 33.15 -23.67 -2.79
C ARG A 194 31.92 -23.39 -3.63
N VAL A 195 31.02 -24.36 -3.77
CA VAL A 195 29.75 -24.19 -4.48
C VAL A 195 28.89 -23.13 -3.80
N CYS A 196 28.75 -23.17 -2.48
CA CYS A 196 28.00 -22.18 -1.71
C CYS A 196 28.56 -20.76 -1.90
N ILE A 197 29.88 -20.60 -1.83
CA ILE A 197 30.53 -19.28 -2.03
C ILE A 197 30.27 -18.77 -3.45
N ALA A 198 30.47 -19.63 -4.46
CA ALA A 198 30.25 -19.25 -5.85
C ALA A 198 28.78 -18.86 -6.12
N PHE A 199 27.82 -19.63 -5.61
CA PHE A 199 26.41 -19.31 -5.74
C PHE A 199 26.00 -18.09 -4.91
N MET A 200 26.66 -17.81 -3.79
CA MET A 200 26.42 -16.59 -3.02
C MET A 200 26.75 -15.32 -3.82
N VAL A 201 27.87 -15.33 -4.56
CA VAL A 201 28.26 -14.21 -5.44
C VAL A 201 27.22 -14.02 -6.55
N ILE A 202 26.79 -15.12 -7.19
CA ILE A 202 25.76 -15.08 -8.24
C ILE A 202 24.43 -14.59 -7.67
N ALA A 203 24.02 -15.10 -6.51
CA ALA A 203 22.79 -14.72 -5.85
C ALA A 203 22.77 -13.23 -5.45
N PHE A 204 23.90 -12.69 -5.05
CA PHE A 204 24.04 -11.26 -4.79
C PHE A 204 23.82 -10.43 -6.07
N GLY A 205 24.42 -10.82 -7.19
CA GLY A 205 24.19 -10.16 -8.47
C GLY A 205 22.72 -10.27 -8.92
N ASP A 206 22.12 -11.47 -8.76
CA ASP A 206 20.69 -11.67 -9.06
C ASP A 206 19.80 -10.81 -8.17
N TYR A 207 20.11 -10.68 -6.88
CA TYR A 207 19.37 -9.83 -5.95
C TYR A 207 19.34 -8.37 -6.43
N LEU A 208 20.47 -7.82 -6.83
CA LEU A 208 20.56 -6.45 -7.34
C LEU A 208 19.75 -6.28 -8.63
N TYR A 209 19.86 -7.23 -9.55
CA TYR A 209 19.11 -7.21 -10.80
C TYR A 209 17.60 -7.30 -10.57
N GLN A 210 17.13 -8.24 -9.75
CA GLN A 210 15.71 -8.42 -9.43
C GLN A 210 15.13 -7.20 -8.72
N ARG A 211 15.92 -6.57 -7.84
CA ARG A 211 15.51 -5.33 -7.17
C ARG A 211 15.35 -4.18 -8.15
N TRP A 212 16.29 -4.02 -9.06
CA TRP A 212 16.22 -3.00 -10.11
C TRP A 212 15.02 -3.23 -11.03
N GLU A 213 14.81 -4.47 -11.47
CA GLU A 213 13.67 -4.84 -12.31
C GLU A 213 12.33 -4.57 -11.62
N TYR A 214 12.20 -4.96 -10.35
CA TYR A 214 11.00 -4.72 -9.55
C TYR A 214 10.70 -3.22 -9.41
N GLU A 215 11.69 -2.40 -9.11
CA GLU A 215 11.51 -0.94 -9.05
C GLU A 215 11.12 -0.37 -10.42
N LYS A 216 11.71 -0.88 -11.50
CA LYS A 216 11.38 -0.48 -12.87
C LYS A 216 9.94 -0.85 -13.26
N GLU A 217 9.47 -2.03 -12.89
CA GLU A 217 8.07 -2.45 -13.12
C GLU A 217 7.06 -1.56 -12.39
N LEU A 218 7.41 -1.06 -11.21
CA LEU A 218 6.55 -0.20 -10.41
C LEU A 218 6.55 1.28 -10.83
N ARG A 219 7.48 1.71 -11.68
CA ARG A 219 7.53 3.10 -12.15
C ARG A 219 6.21 3.54 -12.76
N MET A 220 5.91 4.80 -12.60
CA MET A 220 4.67 5.43 -13.00
C MET A 220 4.91 6.49 -14.10
N THR A 221 3.89 6.77 -14.89
CA THR A 221 3.88 7.95 -15.75
C THR A 221 3.53 9.19 -14.91
N LYS A 222 3.89 10.38 -15.37
CA LYS A 222 3.49 11.65 -14.71
C LYS A 222 1.98 11.77 -14.56
N GLN A 223 1.23 11.24 -15.53
CA GLN A 223 -0.22 11.25 -15.49
C GLN A 223 -0.77 10.29 -14.41
N GLU A 224 -0.23 9.07 -14.31
CA GLU A 224 -0.63 8.13 -13.26
C GLU A 224 -0.41 8.70 -11.87
N VAL A 225 0.72 9.38 -11.63
CA VAL A 225 1.00 10.04 -10.34
C VAL A 225 -0.03 11.15 -10.07
N LYS A 226 -0.32 12.00 -11.04
CA LYS A 226 -1.30 13.08 -10.91
C LYS A 226 -2.71 12.54 -10.61
N ASP A 227 -3.11 11.46 -11.29
CA ASP A 227 -4.41 10.85 -11.09
C ASP A 227 -4.52 10.16 -9.72
N GLU A 228 -3.44 9.57 -9.25
CA GLU A 228 -3.38 8.98 -7.90
C GLU A 228 -3.48 10.04 -6.80
N TYR A 229 -2.81 11.19 -6.96
CA TYR A 229 -2.96 12.34 -6.05
C TYR A 229 -4.40 12.84 -6.00
N LYS A 230 -5.05 13.00 -7.17
CA LYS A 230 -6.46 13.39 -7.23
C LYS A 230 -7.39 12.41 -6.51
N GLN A 231 -7.09 11.10 -6.60
CA GLN A 231 -7.88 10.08 -5.91
C GLN A 231 -7.66 10.05 -4.39
N THR A 232 -6.47 10.43 -3.93
CA THR A 232 -6.10 10.33 -2.51
C THR A 232 -6.45 11.60 -1.73
N GLU A 233 -6.20 12.78 -2.33
CA GLU A 233 -6.41 14.09 -1.68
C GLU A 233 -7.72 14.77 -2.12
N GLY A 234 -8.41 14.18 -3.09
CA GLY A 234 -9.59 14.77 -3.73
C GLY A 234 -9.21 15.71 -4.88
N ASN A 235 -10.13 15.86 -5.82
CA ASN A 235 -9.93 16.80 -6.94
C ASN A 235 -10.14 18.24 -6.45
N PRO A 236 -9.12 19.12 -6.50
CA PRO A 236 -9.24 20.51 -6.06
C PRO A 236 -10.34 21.28 -6.81
N GLU A 237 -10.60 20.94 -8.08
CA GLU A 237 -11.69 21.54 -8.87
C GLU A 237 -13.05 21.21 -8.27
N ILE A 238 -13.27 19.94 -7.85
CA ILE A 238 -14.52 19.51 -7.20
C ILE A 238 -14.68 20.21 -5.85
N LYS A 239 -13.63 20.31 -5.05
CA LYS A 239 -13.65 21.01 -3.77
C LYS A 239 -13.99 22.49 -3.92
N ASN A 240 -13.39 23.14 -4.92
CA ASN A 240 -13.69 24.53 -5.23
C ASN A 240 -15.13 24.70 -5.73
N ARG A 241 -15.62 23.79 -6.58
CA ARG A 241 -17.00 23.81 -7.07
C ARG A 241 -18.01 23.62 -5.94
N ILE A 242 -17.75 22.69 -5.02
CA ILE A 242 -18.60 22.50 -3.85
C ILE A 242 -18.65 23.80 -3.02
N LYS A 243 -17.49 24.42 -2.76
CA LYS A 243 -17.40 25.67 -2.00
C LYS A 243 -18.14 26.83 -2.70
N SER A 244 -18.05 26.93 -4.02
CA SER A 244 -18.78 27.96 -4.78
C SER A 244 -20.29 27.73 -4.75
N LEU A 245 -20.74 26.46 -4.89
CA LEU A 245 -22.16 26.11 -4.76
C LEU A 245 -22.71 26.38 -3.37
N GLN A 246 -21.95 26.07 -2.32
CA GLN A 246 -22.35 26.40 -0.94
C GLN A 246 -22.52 27.89 -0.73
N ARG A 247 -21.60 28.72 -1.23
CA ARG A 247 -21.70 30.19 -1.18
C ARG A 247 -22.93 30.69 -1.96
N GLN A 248 -23.18 30.15 -3.13
CA GLN A 248 -24.33 30.50 -3.95
C GLN A 248 -25.65 30.14 -3.27
N MET A 249 -25.75 28.95 -2.68
CA MET A 249 -26.92 28.52 -1.92
C MET A 249 -27.15 29.38 -0.67
N ALA A 250 -26.09 29.71 0.07
CA ALA A 250 -26.17 30.60 1.23
C ALA A 250 -26.66 31.99 0.83
N SER A 251 -26.10 32.56 -0.26
CA SER A 251 -26.55 33.85 -0.80
C SER A 251 -28.00 33.80 -1.29
N SER A 252 -28.42 32.73 -1.95
CA SER A 252 -29.82 32.56 -2.40
C SER A 252 -30.79 32.48 -1.23
N ARG A 253 -30.47 31.70 -0.17
CA ARG A 253 -31.31 31.65 1.04
C ARG A 253 -31.41 33.01 1.76
N MET A 254 -30.29 33.74 1.82
CA MET A 254 -30.27 35.08 2.41
C MET A 254 -31.17 36.03 1.60
N MET A 255 -31.10 35.98 0.27
CA MET A 255 -31.95 36.80 -0.61
C MET A 255 -33.46 36.50 -0.45
N GLN A 256 -33.83 35.24 -0.20
CA GLN A 256 -35.24 34.85 0.05
C GLN A 256 -35.80 35.43 1.34
N LYS A 257 -34.97 35.84 2.30
CA LYS A 257 -35.38 36.47 3.54
C LYS A 257 -35.59 37.99 3.42
N VAL A 258 -34.98 38.62 2.38
CA VAL A 258 -35.05 40.07 2.18
C VAL A 258 -36.49 40.61 2.11
N PRO A 259 -37.47 39.95 1.46
CA PRO A 259 -38.85 40.39 1.43
C PRO A 259 -39.55 40.43 2.82
N GLN A 260 -38.98 39.75 3.82
CA GLN A 260 -39.51 39.67 5.18
C GLN A 260 -38.92 40.77 6.10
N ALA A 261 -38.02 41.60 5.56
CA ALA A 261 -37.40 42.67 6.33
C ALA A 261 -38.36 43.88 6.46
N ASP A 262 -38.28 44.57 7.57
CA ASP A 262 -39.04 45.80 7.82
C ASP A 262 -38.29 47.01 7.26
N VAL A 263 -36.94 46.98 7.28
CA VAL A 263 -36.12 48.08 6.79
C VAL A 263 -34.81 47.60 6.19
N ILE A 264 -34.38 48.27 5.14
CA ILE A 264 -33.04 48.15 4.55
C ILE A 264 -32.28 49.44 4.79
N ILE A 265 -31.15 49.33 5.51
CA ILE A 265 -30.23 50.45 5.73
C ILE A 265 -29.13 50.32 4.70
N ARG A 266 -28.95 51.37 3.86
CA ARG A 266 -27.99 51.33 2.75
C ARG A 266 -26.95 52.44 2.79
N ASN A 267 -25.76 52.13 2.27
CA ASN A 267 -24.83 53.10 1.67
C ASN A 267 -24.90 52.90 0.13
N PRO A 268 -25.40 53.86 -0.63
CA PRO A 268 -26.03 53.68 -1.97
C PRO A 268 -25.42 52.63 -2.89
N THR A 269 -24.09 52.55 -3.00
CA THR A 269 -23.43 51.67 -3.95
C THR A 269 -22.60 50.56 -3.29
N HIS A 270 -22.41 50.62 -1.97
CA HIS A 270 -21.39 49.74 -1.33
C HIS A 270 -21.93 48.79 -0.31
N VAL A 271 -22.97 49.15 0.47
CA VAL A 271 -23.45 48.33 1.60
C VAL A 271 -24.96 48.34 1.68
N ALA A 272 -25.57 47.19 1.93
CA ALA A 272 -26.97 47.11 2.32
C ALA A 272 -27.15 46.06 3.44
N ILE A 273 -27.99 46.37 4.42
CA ILE A 273 -28.36 45.52 5.52
C ILE A 273 -29.87 45.52 5.67
N ALA A 274 -30.48 44.35 5.60
CA ALA A 274 -31.90 44.17 5.81
C ALA A 274 -32.17 43.71 7.25
N LEU A 275 -33.02 44.41 7.95
CA LEU A 275 -33.35 44.15 9.34
C LEU A 275 -34.84 43.80 9.47
N LYS A 276 -35.13 42.90 10.39
CA LYS A 276 -36.50 42.58 10.83
C LYS A 276 -36.59 42.77 12.32
N TYR A 277 -37.70 43.28 12.79
CA TYR A 277 -37.99 43.45 14.20
C TYR A 277 -39.46 43.12 14.50
N ASP A 278 -39.69 42.10 15.31
CA ASP A 278 -41.00 41.74 15.80
C ASP A 278 -41.07 42.11 17.31
N PRO A 279 -41.84 43.15 17.68
CA PRO A 279 -41.91 43.60 19.07
C PRO A 279 -42.41 42.56 20.07
N ASP A 280 -43.21 41.59 19.61
CA ASP A 280 -43.78 40.54 20.47
C ASP A 280 -42.87 39.35 20.69
N HIS A 281 -41.89 39.14 19.82
CA HIS A 281 -41.04 37.96 19.81
C HIS A 281 -39.55 38.25 19.91
N ASP A 282 -39.08 39.42 19.45
CA ASP A 282 -37.65 39.71 19.33
C ASP A 282 -37.20 40.72 20.41
N ASN A 283 -36.14 40.43 21.14
CA ASN A 283 -35.51 41.37 22.09
C ASN A 283 -34.78 42.52 21.39
N ALA A 284 -34.35 42.33 20.14
CA ALA A 284 -33.69 43.33 19.31
C ALA A 284 -33.84 42.99 17.81
N PRO A 285 -33.71 43.98 16.92
CA PRO A 285 -33.77 43.73 15.47
C PRO A 285 -32.74 42.69 14.99
N VAL A 286 -33.20 41.79 14.13
CA VAL A 286 -32.39 40.68 13.57
C VAL A 286 -31.93 41.01 12.15
N VAL A 287 -30.68 40.68 11.81
CA VAL A 287 -30.12 40.88 10.49
C VAL A 287 -30.51 39.71 9.56
N LEU A 288 -31.44 39.96 8.65
CA LEU A 288 -31.89 38.96 7.68
C LEU A 288 -30.96 38.83 6.45
N ALA A 289 -30.38 39.95 6.00
CA ALA A 289 -29.44 39.99 4.89
C ALA A 289 -28.44 41.10 5.06
N LYS A 290 -27.22 40.86 4.61
CA LYS A 290 -26.18 41.88 4.47
C LYS A 290 -25.33 41.64 3.23
N GLY A 291 -24.93 42.70 2.53
CA GLY A 291 -24.13 42.55 1.31
C GLY A 291 -23.26 43.76 1.04
N LEU A 292 -22.22 43.50 0.26
CA LEU A 292 -21.33 44.53 -0.31
C LEU A 292 -21.55 44.63 -1.82
N ASP A 293 -21.33 45.82 -2.38
CA ASP A 293 -21.30 46.16 -3.78
C ASP A 293 -22.47 45.53 -4.56
N GLU A 294 -22.21 44.57 -5.44
CA GLU A 294 -23.21 43.92 -6.30
C GLU A 294 -24.30 43.19 -5.47
N LEU A 295 -23.92 42.59 -4.36
CA LEU A 295 -24.86 41.94 -3.48
C LEU A 295 -25.74 42.96 -2.72
N ALA A 296 -25.18 44.11 -2.36
CA ALA A 296 -25.92 45.20 -1.73
C ALA A 296 -26.98 45.76 -2.70
N LEU A 297 -26.62 45.99 -3.94
CA LEU A 297 -27.58 46.44 -4.98
C LEU A 297 -28.71 45.42 -5.19
N ARG A 298 -28.41 44.14 -5.18
CA ARG A 298 -29.42 43.06 -5.29
C ARG A 298 -30.36 43.07 -4.08
N ILE A 299 -29.83 43.21 -2.85
CA ILE A 299 -30.65 43.30 -1.64
C ILE A 299 -31.62 44.50 -1.72
N VAL A 300 -31.14 45.68 -2.11
CA VAL A 300 -31.94 46.86 -2.27
C VAL A 300 -33.02 46.63 -3.34
N LYS A 301 -32.66 46.14 -4.49
CA LYS A 301 -33.60 45.88 -5.60
C LYS A 301 -34.72 44.90 -5.15
N VAL A 302 -34.37 43.78 -4.53
CA VAL A 302 -35.37 42.81 -4.03
C VAL A 302 -36.23 43.42 -2.92
N GLY A 303 -35.68 44.28 -2.06
CA GLY A 303 -36.40 45.00 -1.08
C GLY A 303 -37.42 45.99 -1.66
N GLU A 304 -37.01 46.80 -2.63
CA GLU A 304 -37.84 47.74 -3.37
C GLU A 304 -39.00 47.05 -4.12
N GLU A 305 -38.70 45.90 -4.79
CA GLU A 305 -39.70 45.08 -5.48
C GLU A 305 -40.76 44.49 -4.52
N ASN A 306 -40.40 44.32 -3.26
CA ASN A 306 -41.31 43.78 -2.19
C ASN A 306 -41.81 44.84 -1.22
N ASN A 307 -41.70 46.14 -1.58
CA ASN A 307 -42.14 47.27 -0.77
C ASN A 307 -41.47 47.38 0.62
N VAL A 308 -40.25 46.84 0.78
CA VAL A 308 -39.48 47.01 2.00
C VAL A 308 -38.91 48.42 2.03
N TYR A 309 -39.10 49.09 3.20
CA TYR A 309 -38.60 50.44 3.36
C TYR A 309 -37.08 50.53 3.29
N THR A 310 -36.59 51.46 2.46
CA THR A 310 -35.13 51.60 2.28
C THR A 310 -34.69 53.00 2.72
N ILE A 311 -33.71 53.05 3.62
CA ILE A 311 -33.17 54.32 4.13
C ILE A 311 -31.69 54.44 3.84
N GLU A 312 -31.24 55.61 3.42
CA GLU A 312 -29.82 55.91 3.21
C GLU A 312 -29.21 56.44 4.54
N ASN A 313 -28.28 55.66 5.10
CA ASN A 313 -27.45 56.06 6.22
C ASN A 313 -26.07 55.45 6.08
N LYS A 314 -25.15 56.15 5.41
CA LYS A 314 -23.79 55.68 5.06
C LYS A 314 -22.97 55.25 6.26
N PRO A 315 -22.86 56.08 7.36
CA PRO A 315 -22.06 55.67 8.52
C PRO A 315 -22.67 54.45 9.25
N LEU A 316 -23.98 54.42 9.46
CA LEU A 316 -24.65 53.30 10.14
C LEU A 316 -24.55 52.01 9.35
N ALA A 317 -24.79 52.03 8.03
CA ALA A 317 -24.69 50.85 7.19
C ALA A 317 -23.29 50.23 7.23
N ARG A 318 -22.22 51.04 7.16
CA ARG A 318 -20.86 50.55 7.25
C ARG A 318 -20.49 49.97 8.61
N ALA A 319 -20.86 50.64 9.69
CA ALA A 319 -20.62 50.19 11.05
C ALA A 319 -21.30 48.84 11.29
N MET A 320 -22.60 48.75 10.98
CA MET A 320 -23.38 47.53 11.16
C MET A 320 -22.88 46.37 10.29
N TYR A 321 -22.42 46.61 9.05
CA TYR A 321 -21.91 45.55 8.19
C TYR A 321 -20.73 44.82 8.82
N ASN A 322 -19.84 45.56 9.48
CA ASN A 322 -18.66 45.02 10.14
C ASN A 322 -18.94 44.33 11.45
N SER A 323 -19.89 44.83 12.25
CA SER A 323 -20.14 44.37 13.60
C SER A 323 -21.29 43.36 13.73
N CYS A 324 -22.27 43.38 12.80
CA CYS A 324 -23.44 42.52 12.88
C CYS A 324 -23.21 41.18 12.17
N GLU A 325 -23.70 40.10 12.72
CA GLU A 325 -23.71 38.77 12.08
C GLU A 325 -25.09 38.48 11.45
N LEU A 326 -25.09 37.66 10.40
CA LEU A 326 -26.30 37.21 9.72
C LEU A 326 -27.14 36.30 10.65
N ASP A 327 -28.47 36.44 10.61
CA ASP A 327 -29.44 35.70 11.41
C ASP A 327 -29.25 35.89 12.94
N ARG A 328 -28.63 37.01 13.34
CA ARG A 328 -28.45 37.35 14.76
C ARG A 328 -29.00 38.75 15.08
N PRO A 329 -29.38 38.98 16.36
CA PRO A 329 -29.73 40.33 16.83
C PRO A 329 -28.58 41.30 16.64
N ILE A 330 -28.89 42.57 16.36
CA ILE A 330 -27.87 43.61 16.28
C ILE A 330 -27.22 43.84 17.64
N PRO A 331 -25.93 44.24 17.70
CA PRO A 331 -25.30 44.69 18.95
C PRO A 331 -25.98 45.90 19.58
N SER A 332 -25.88 46.02 20.91
CA SER A 332 -26.53 47.11 21.68
C SER A 332 -26.11 48.53 21.28
N GLU A 333 -24.91 48.67 20.72
CA GLU A 333 -24.39 49.95 20.19
C GLU A 333 -25.24 50.54 19.07
N PHE A 334 -26.01 49.72 18.35
CA PHE A 334 -26.86 50.15 17.22
C PHE A 334 -28.34 50.34 17.61
N TYR A 335 -28.74 49.99 18.86
CA TYR A 335 -30.16 50.03 19.29
C TYR A 335 -30.79 51.38 19.09
N THR A 336 -30.17 52.47 19.57
CA THR A 336 -30.73 53.82 19.50
C THR A 336 -30.94 54.27 18.06
N ALA A 337 -29.92 54.08 17.19
CA ALA A 337 -30.00 54.51 15.81
C ALA A 337 -31.04 53.71 15.00
N VAL A 338 -31.12 52.39 15.23
CA VAL A 338 -32.09 51.54 14.53
C VAL A 338 -33.51 51.76 15.07
N ALA A 339 -33.69 51.98 16.39
CA ALA A 339 -34.98 52.27 16.98
C ALA A 339 -35.60 53.60 16.44
N GLU A 340 -34.78 54.64 16.26
CA GLU A 340 -35.23 55.89 15.63
C GLU A 340 -35.81 55.65 14.25
N ILE A 341 -35.12 54.81 13.44
CA ILE A 341 -35.56 54.46 12.09
C ILE A 341 -36.89 53.67 12.14
N LEU A 342 -37.00 52.67 13.01
CA LEU A 342 -38.20 51.85 13.13
C LEU A 342 -39.40 52.66 13.64
N VAL A 343 -39.20 53.55 14.63
CA VAL A 343 -40.28 54.47 15.13
C VAL A 343 -40.76 55.40 14.02
N TYR A 344 -39.86 55.91 13.20
CA TYR A 344 -40.24 56.73 12.04
C TYR A 344 -41.12 55.93 11.07
N LEU A 345 -40.75 54.67 10.74
CA LEU A 345 -41.53 53.77 9.92
C LEU A 345 -42.93 53.49 10.44
N TYR A 346 -43.06 53.13 11.73
CA TYR A 346 -44.36 52.85 12.36
C TYR A 346 -45.28 54.08 12.40
N LYS A 347 -44.72 55.28 12.55
CA LYS A 347 -45.48 56.51 12.45
C LYS A 347 -45.98 56.76 11.05
N GLN A 348 -45.22 56.46 10.02
CA GLN A 348 -45.59 56.69 8.62
C GLN A 348 -46.67 55.67 8.15
N ASP A 349 -46.62 54.43 8.60
CA ASP A 349 -47.62 53.41 8.31
C ASP A 349 -48.94 53.64 9.03
N ASN A 350 -48.93 54.10 10.27
CA ASN A 350 -50.14 54.51 10.98
C ASN A 350 -50.80 55.78 10.40
N GLY A 351 -50.02 56.64 9.78
CA GLY A 351 -50.53 57.79 9.02
C GLY A 351 -51.29 57.41 7.74
N LYS A 352 -50.71 56.46 6.96
CA LYS A 352 -51.34 55.96 5.71
C LYS A 352 -52.65 55.19 5.93
N ASN A 353 -52.82 54.54 7.12
CA ASN A 353 -54.06 53.83 7.46
C ASN A 353 -55.16 54.77 7.91
N LYS A 354 -54.87 56.01 8.34
CA LYS A 354 -55.90 57.00 8.71
C LYS A 354 -56.52 57.69 7.52
N ASP A 355 -55.81 57.79 6.35
CA ASP A 355 -56.33 58.42 5.12
C ASP A 355 -57.12 57.45 4.24
N LYS A 356 -57.26 56.17 4.64
CA LYS A 356 -58.03 55.13 3.95
C LYS A 356 -59.30 54.70 4.66
N LYS A 357 -59.70 55.39 5.74
CA LYS A 357 -61.03 55.33 6.36
C LYS A 357 -61.75 56.66 6.19
#